data_d6fa0edd9533543b6bf23a3c32acb914
#
_entry.id   d6fa0edd9533543b6bf23a3c32acb914
#
_cell.length_a   1.000
_cell.length_b   1.000
_cell.length_c   1.000
_cell.angle_alpha   90.00
_cell.angle_beta   90.00
_cell.angle_gamma   90.00
#
_symmetry.space_group_name_H-M   'P 1'
#
loop_
_entity.id
_entity.type
_entity.pdbx_description
1 polymer ?
#
loop_
_entity_poly.entity_id
_entity_poly.type
_entity_poly.pdbx_seq_one_letter_code
_entity_poly.pdbx_strand_id
1 'polypeptide(L)'
;HVLDATDSFVHLVSNQTDLTGLPDDVIAAAADTAKQKGLEGWAFTLHFPSYYPVQQYAQNRSLRRLLYEAYVTRASELTPQYSKGKIDWDNTQNMIEQLRLRDEEARMLGFDNYAALSLAPKMARDVSEVDSFLTDFAKRAKPFAQKDWNELQEFARSLGLVDGIEPWDMAFVSERLKQE
;
A
#
# COMPACT_ATOMS: atom_id res chain seq x y z
N HIS A 1 -4.37 14.42 7.33
CA HIS A 1 -5.18 13.22 7.54
C HIS A 1 -4.39 11.92 7.26
N VAL A 2 -3.72 11.75 6.08
CA VAL A 2 -2.99 10.49 5.78
C VAL A 2 -1.87 10.24 6.78
N LEU A 3 -1.07 11.24 7.12
CA LEU A 3 -0.01 11.12 8.12
C LEU A 3 -0.58 10.81 9.51
N ASP A 4 -1.61 11.56 9.92
CA ASP A 4 -2.25 11.38 11.22
C ASP A 4 -2.89 9.99 11.34
N ALA A 5 -3.54 9.50 10.27
CA ALA A 5 -4.09 8.15 10.21
C ALA A 5 -3.00 7.08 10.31
N THR A 6 -1.83 7.31 9.67
CA THR A 6 -0.67 6.42 9.73
C THR A 6 -0.09 6.39 11.15
N ASP A 7 0.07 7.56 11.79
CA ASP A 7 0.66 7.71 13.13
C ASP A 7 -0.26 7.16 14.24
N SER A 8 -1.57 7.24 14.03
CA SER A 8 -2.57 6.79 15.01
C SER A 8 -2.72 5.28 15.08
N PHE A 9 -2.32 4.55 14.04
CA PHE A 9 -2.51 3.11 13.97
C PHE A 9 -1.42 2.35 14.72
N VAL A 10 -1.88 1.39 15.55
CA VAL A 10 -1.01 0.42 16.25
C VAL A 10 -1.73 -0.92 16.33
N HIS A 11 -1.08 -1.95 15.86
CA HIS A 11 -1.50 -3.34 16.06
C HIS A 11 -0.55 -4.06 17.02
N LEU A 12 -1.09 -4.59 18.11
CA LEU A 12 -0.33 -5.31 19.13
C LEU A 12 -0.41 -6.82 18.89
N VAL A 13 0.73 -7.46 18.77
CA VAL A 13 0.88 -8.92 18.76
C VAL A 13 1.37 -9.36 20.14
N SER A 14 0.65 -10.30 20.75
CA SER A 14 0.98 -10.84 22.08
C SER A 14 1.54 -12.25 22.04
N ASN A 15 1.37 -12.95 20.90
CA ASN A 15 1.84 -14.33 20.74
C ASN A 15 3.07 -14.37 19.86
N GLN A 16 4.18 -14.87 20.39
CA GLN A 16 5.45 -14.97 19.66
C GLN A 16 5.35 -15.85 18.39
N THR A 17 4.45 -16.82 18.35
CA THR A 17 4.27 -17.68 17.16
C THR A 17 3.76 -16.90 15.95
N ASP A 18 3.07 -15.77 16.15
CA ASP A 18 2.57 -14.91 15.09
C ASP A 18 3.69 -14.11 14.39
N LEU A 19 4.89 -14.08 14.97
CA LEU A 19 6.08 -13.42 14.45
C LEU A 19 6.94 -14.33 13.55
N THR A 20 6.53 -15.59 13.39
CA THR A 20 7.29 -16.58 12.62
C THR A 20 7.58 -16.06 11.21
N GLY A 21 8.87 -16.14 10.82
CA GLY A 21 9.38 -15.69 9.53
C GLY A 21 9.88 -14.25 9.49
N LEU A 22 9.56 -13.43 10.50
CA LEU A 22 10.10 -12.07 10.59
C LEU A 22 11.60 -12.09 10.96
N PRO A 23 12.41 -11.17 10.40
CA PRO A 23 13.79 -10.96 10.81
C PRO A 23 13.90 -10.49 12.28
N ASP A 24 15.00 -10.84 12.95
CA ASP A 24 15.20 -10.52 14.37
C ASP A 24 15.22 -9.01 14.66
N ASP A 25 15.79 -8.21 13.76
CA ASP A 25 15.82 -6.75 13.86
C ASP A 25 14.40 -6.14 13.77
N VAL A 26 13.53 -6.70 12.93
CA VAL A 26 12.12 -6.29 12.83
C VAL A 26 11.36 -6.64 14.11
N ILE A 27 11.60 -7.82 14.68
CA ILE A 27 11.00 -8.25 15.95
C ILE A 27 11.46 -7.33 17.09
N ALA A 28 12.77 -7.03 17.16
CA ALA A 28 13.33 -6.11 18.16
C ALA A 28 12.73 -4.70 18.06
N ALA A 29 12.63 -4.15 16.83
CA ALA A 29 12.03 -2.84 16.60
C ALA A 29 10.53 -2.80 17.00
N ALA A 30 9.80 -3.89 16.76
CA ALA A 30 8.39 -3.99 17.18
C ALA A 30 8.25 -4.06 18.72
N ALA A 31 9.16 -4.76 19.41
CA ALA A 31 9.21 -4.81 20.88
C ALA A 31 9.53 -3.42 21.48
N ASP A 32 10.52 -2.72 20.91
CA ASP A 32 10.85 -1.35 21.33
C ASP A 32 9.68 -0.38 21.11
N THR A 33 8.98 -0.52 19.98
CA THR A 33 7.76 0.27 19.69
C THR A 33 6.67 0.02 20.72
N ALA A 34 6.45 -1.25 21.11
CA ALA A 34 5.49 -1.59 22.18
C ALA A 34 5.89 -0.95 23.50
N LYS A 35 7.17 -1.07 23.89
CA LYS A 35 7.69 -0.48 25.12
C LYS A 35 7.53 1.04 25.17
N GLN A 36 7.85 1.75 24.09
CA GLN A 36 7.68 3.21 23.98
C GLN A 36 6.22 3.64 24.16
N LYS A 37 5.28 2.78 23.77
CA LYS A 37 3.83 3.01 23.92
C LYS A 37 3.25 2.49 25.24
N GLY A 38 4.07 1.94 26.16
CA GLY A 38 3.63 1.36 27.42
C GLY A 38 2.82 0.07 27.25
N LEU A 39 3.09 -0.69 26.18
CA LEU A 39 2.41 -1.95 25.86
C LEU A 39 3.37 -3.14 26.07
N GLU A 40 2.83 -4.30 26.39
CA GLU A 40 3.57 -5.56 26.45
C GLU A 40 3.38 -6.35 25.15
N GLY A 41 4.47 -6.90 24.60
CA GLY A 41 4.45 -7.64 23.33
C GLY A 41 5.15 -6.90 22.20
N TRP A 42 4.61 -6.99 20.98
CA TRP A 42 5.19 -6.43 19.75
C TRP A 42 4.19 -5.54 19.06
N ALA A 43 4.53 -4.27 18.86
CA ALA A 43 3.66 -3.28 18.24
C ALA A 43 4.08 -2.97 16.81
N PHE A 44 3.19 -3.22 15.87
CA PHE A 44 3.35 -2.88 14.46
C PHE A 44 2.55 -1.63 14.11
N THR A 45 3.14 -0.77 13.29
CA THR A 45 2.54 0.49 12.81
C THR A 45 2.39 0.47 11.30
N LEU A 46 1.74 1.50 10.71
CA LEU A 46 1.65 1.64 9.25
C LEU A 46 2.82 2.43 8.64
N HIS A 47 3.83 2.79 9.43
CA HIS A 47 5.07 3.32 8.87
C HIS A 47 5.79 2.24 8.06
N PHE A 48 6.31 2.62 6.90
CA PHE A 48 6.86 1.66 5.94
C PHE A 48 7.90 0.69 6.52
N PRO A 49 8.85 1.12 7.38
CA PRO A 49 9.82 0.20 7.99
C PRO A 49 9.21 -0.83 8.96
N SER A 50 8.03 -0.56 9.54
CA SER A 50 7.29 -1.50 10.39
C SER A 50 6.34 -2.37 9.58
N TYR A 51 5.67 -1.78 8.57
CA TYR A 51 4.66 -2.43 7.75
C TYR A 51 5.24 -3.41 6.71
N TYR A 52 6.20 -2.92 5.91
CA TYR A 52 6.63 -3.65 4.72
C TYR A 52 7.36 -4.98 5.00
N PRO A 53 8.25 -5.08 6.03
CA PRO A 53 8.85 -6.35 6.40
C PRO A 53 7.83 -7.42 6.82
N VAL A 54 6.70 -7.01 7.44
CA VAL A 54 5.63 -7.97 7.76
C VAL A 54 5.03 -8.53 6.48
N GLN A 55 4.81 -7.68 5.45
CA GLN A 55 4.29 -8.13 4.17
C GLN A 55 5.25 -9.09 3.44
N GLN A 56 6.56 -8.92 3.59
CA GLN A 56 7.57 -9.75 2.92
C GLN A 56 7.86 -11.06 3.64
N TYR A 57 7.89 -11.05 4.99
CA TYR A 57 8.50 -12.14 5.74
C TYR A 57 7.56 -12.89 6.68
N ALA A 58 6.49 -12.25 7.21
CA ALA A 58 5.62 -12.90 8.16
C ALA A 58 4.91 -14.12 7.54
N GLN A 59 5.04 -15.29 8.18
CA GLN A 59 4.29 -16.48 7.77
C GLN A 59 2.81 -16.37 8.13
N ASN A 60 2.47 -15.59 9.17
CA ASN A 60 1.09 -15.36 9.57
C ASN A 60 0.34 -14.54 8.51
N ARG A 61 -0.46 -15.23 7.67
CA ARG A 61 -1.26 -14.62 6.59
C ARG A 61 -2.29 -13.63 7.13
N SER A 62 -2.88 -13.92 8.30
CA SER A 62 -3.88 -13.04 8.91
C SER A 62 -3.25 -11.71 9.37
N LEU A 63 -2.02 -11.73 9.88
CA LEU A 63 -1.27 -10.53 10.24
C LEU A 63 -0.95 -9.69 9.00
N ARG A 64 -0.48 -10.32 7.91
CA ARG A 64 -0.25 -9.63 6.62
C ARG A 64 -1.53 -8.96 6.14
N ARG A 65 -2.65 -9.71 6.09
CA ARG A 65 -3.95 -9.19 5.66
C ARG A 65 -4.38 -7.99 6.49
N LEU A 66 -4.36 -8.09 7.82
CA LEU A 66 -4.79 -7.02 8.72
C LEU A 66 -4.01 -5.73 8.47
N LEU A 67 -2.67 -5.82 8.41
CA LEU A 67 -1.83 -4.65 8.18
C LEU A 67 -1.99 -4.12 6.76
N TYR A 68 -2.15 -4.98 5.75
CA TYR A 68 -2.43 -4.57 4.37
C TYR A 68 -3.73 -3.77 4.29
N GLU A 69 -4.84 -4.32 4.79
CA GLU A 69 -6.13 -3.66 4.76
C GLU A 69 -6.08 -2.32 5.52
N ALA A 70 -5.47 -2.29 6.70
CA ALA A 70 -5.28 -1.05 7.44
C ALA A 70 -4.45 -0.01 6.67
N TYR A 71 -3.40 -0.45 5.96
CA TYR A 71 -2.52 0.43 5.19
C TYR A 71 -3.21 1.02 3.95
N VAL A 72 -3.92 0.20 3.18
CA VAL A 72 -4.54 0.66 1.91
C VAL A 72 -5.83 1.45 2.14
N THR A 73 -6.52 1.24 3.26
CA THR A 73 -7.76 1.96 3.59
C THR A 73 -7.55 3.17 4.50
N ARG A 74 -6.30 3.42 4.95
CA ARG A 74 -6.04 4.57 5.83
C ARG A 74 -6.47 5.89 5.16
N ALA A 75 -7.09 6.74 5.95
CA ALA A 75 -7.62 8.04 5.51
C ALA A 75 -8.67 7.93 4.37
N SER A 76 -9.40 6.83 4.32
CA SER A 76 -10.61 6.65 3.51
C SER A 76 -11.83 6.46 4.42
N GLU A 77 -12.99 6.34 3.82
CA GLU A 77 -14.25 6.00 4.49
C GLU A 77 -14.21 4.66 5.25
N LEU A 78 -13.22 3.80 4.95
CA LEU A 78 -13.03 2.49 5.59
C LEU A 78 -12.09 2.55 6.81
N THR A 79 -11.40 3.67 7.04
CA THR A 79 -10.46 3.84 8.17
C THR A 79 -11.05 3.48 9.54
N PRO A 80 -12.34 3.76 9.87
CA PRO A 80 -12.90 3.46 11.19
C PRO A 80 -12.82 1.99 11.59
N GLN A 81 -12.70 1.06 10.63
CA GLN A 81 -12.56 -0.38 10.91
C GLN A 81 -11.24 -0.71 11.62
N TYR A 82 -10.21 0.09 11.42
CA TYR A 82 -8.84 -0.15 11.90
C TYR A 82 -8.35 0.91 12.88
N SER A 83 -9.08 2.02 13.05
CA SER A 83 -8.74 3.07 14.01
C SER A 83 -9.50 2.89 15.32
N LYS A 84 -8.81 2.97 16.45
CA LYS A 84 -9.44 2.94 17.78
C LYS A 84 -10.00 4.30 18.21
N GLY A 85 -9.93 5.32 17.34
CA GLY A 85 -10.31 6.69 17.62
C GLY A 85 -11.62 7.11 16.95
N LYS A 86 -12.25 8.17 17.48
CA LYS A 86 -13.44 8.81 16.92
C LYS A 86 -13.09 9.87 15.85
N ILE A 87 -11.86 9.92 15.38
CA ILE A 87 -11.41 10.95 14.45
C ILE A 87 -11.69 10.45 13.04
N ASP A 88 -12.40 11.26 12.29
CA ASP A 88 -12.68 11.03 10.89
C ASP A 88 -11.47 11.49 10.06
N TRP A 89 -10.75 10.52 9.49
CA TRP A 89 -9.62 10.76 8.60
C TRP A 89 -10.00 10.71 7.13
N ASP A 90 -11.27 10.52 6.78
CA ASP A 90 -11.72 10.40 5.40
C ASP A 90 -11.34 11.64 4.56
N ASN A 91 -10.65 11.41 3.46
CA ASN A 91 -10.19 12.43 2.53
C ASN A 91 -11.10 12.61 1.31
N THR A 92 -12.22 11.91 1.22
CA THR A 92 -13.10 11.95 0.05
C THR A 92 -13.48 13.39 -0.32
N GLN A 93 -13.92 14.18 0.65
CA GLN A 93 -14.31 15.57 0.39
C GLN A 93 -13.11 16.46 0.03
N ASN A 94 -11.96 16.24 0.65
CA ASN A 94 -10.72 16.95 0.32
C ASN A 94 -10.26 16.66 -1.12
N MET A 95 -10.41 15.41 -1.58
CA MET A 95 -10.08 15.03 -2.96
C MET A 95 -11.04 15.68 -3.97
N ILE A 96 -12.33 15.68 -3.70
CA ILE A 96 -13.34 16.34 -4.55
C ILE A 96 -13.04 17.84 -4.67
N GLU A 97 -12.80 18.51 -3.54
CA GLU A 97 -12.50 19.95 -3.53
C GLU A 97 -11.17 20.24 -4.24
N GLN A 98 -10.17 19.41 -4.07
CA GLN A 98 -8.89 19.59 -4.77
C GLN A 98 -9.04 19.46 -6.29
N LEU A 99 -9.88 18.52 -6.78
CA LEU A 99 -10.16 18.36 -8.20
C LEU A 99 -10.92 19.58 -8.75
N ARG A 100 -11.91 20.09 -8.00
CA ARG A 100 -12.66 21.29 -8.34
C ARG A 100 -11.75 22.51 -8.46
N LEU A 101 -10.89 22.73 -7.49
CA LEU A 101 -9.95 23.87 -7.48
C LEU A 101 -8.94 23.78 -8.64
N ARG A 102 -8.46 22.60 -8.97
CA ARG A 102 -7.56 22.38 -10.11
C ARG A 102 -8.23 22.67 -11.45
N ASP A 103 -9.50 22.28 -11.61
CA ASP A 103 -10.25 22.62 -12.83
C ASP A 103 -10.47 24.12 -12.95
N GLU A 104 -10.84 24.79 -11.85
CA GLU A 104 -11.02 26.24 -11.80
C GLU A 104 -9.70 26.98 -12.14
N GLU A 105 -8.58 26.57 -11.54
CA GLU A 105 -7.26 27.13 -11.83
C GLU A 105 -6.91 27.00 -13.33
N ALA A 106 -7.11 25.83 -13.91
CA ALA A 106 -6.80 25.60 -15.32
C ALA A 106 -7.62 26.51 -16.22
N ARG A 107 -8.94 26.66 -15.96
CA ARG A 107 -9.83 27.54 -16.73
C ARG A 107 -9.46 29.01 -16.58
N MET A 108 -9.10 29.46 -15.38
CA MET A 108 -8.65 30.84 -15.13
C MET A 108 -7.37 31.17 -15.93
N LEU A 109 -6.50 30.19 -16.15
CA LEU A 109 -5.26 30.32 -16.91
C LEU A 109 -5.44 30.05 -18.42
N GLY A 110 -6.66 29.82 -18.91
CA GLY A 110 -6.98 29.61 -20.31
C GLY A 110 -6.75 28.20 -20.83
N PHE A 111 -6.65 27.20 -19.95
CA PHE A 111 -6.52 25.79 -20.33
C PHE A 111 -7.86 25.05 -20.20
N ASP A 112 -8.08 24.06 -21.08
CA ASP A 112 -9.30 23.26 -21.09
C ASP A 112 -9.48 22.40 -19.83
N ASN A 113 -8.37 21.98 -19.21
CA ASN A 113 -8.35 21.17 -18.00
C ASN A 113 -6.97 21.23 -17.33
N TYR A 114 -6.90 20.72 -16.10
CA TYR A 114 -5.67 20.71 -15.30
C TYR A 114 -4.53 19.85 -15.92
N ALA A 115 -4.87 18.80 -16.70
CA ALA A 115 -3.84 17.99 -17.36
C ALA A 115 -3.11 18.82 -18.45
N ALA A 116 -3.84 19.60 -19.24
CA ALA A 116 -3.27 20.52 -20.22
C ALA A 116 -2.39 21.60 -19.54
N LEU A 117 -2.89 22.22 -18.47
CA LEU A 117 -2.11 23.17 -17.65
C LEU A 117 -0.83 22.52 -17.13
N SER A 118 -0.93 21.32 -16.56
CA SER A 118 0.20 20.58 -16.00
C SER A 118 1.28 20.23 -17.05
N LEU A 119 0.87 20.00 -18.29
CA LEU A 119 1.79 19.66 -19.39
C LEU A 119 2.46 20.88 -20.02
N ALA A 120 1.87 22.07 -19.92
CA ALA A 120 2.38 23.29 -20.60
C ALA A 120 3.89 23.55 -20.36
N PRO A 121 4.48 23.35 -19.16
CA PRO A 121 5.91 23.50 -18.93
C PRO A 121 6.71 22.20 -19.14
N LYS A 122 6.12 21.11 -19.64
CA LYS A 122 6.75 19.79 -19.77
C LYS A 122 7.09 19.44 -21.22
N MET A 123 7.82 18.33 -21.39
CA MET A 123 8.30 17.91 -22.73
C MET A 123 7.19 17.31 -23.60
N ALA A 124 6.17 16.69 -23.02
CA ALA A 124 5.04 16.13 -23.77
C ALA A 124 4.18 17.26 -24.35
N ARG A 125 3.81 17.15 -25.62
CA ARG A 125 3.08 18.20 -26.35
C ARG A 125 1.65 18.38 -25.85
N ASP A 126 0.98 17.27 -25.57
CA ASP A 126 -0.42 17.25 -25.14
C ASP A 126 -0.77 15.95 -24.37
N VAL A 127 -2.00 15.92 -23.86
CA VAL A 127 -2.52 14.78 -23.09
C VAL A 127 -2.62 13.51 -23.94
N SER A 128 -2.94 13.64 -25.23
CA SER A 128 -3.07 12.51 -26.16
C SER A 128 -1.74 11.81 -26.41
N GLU A 129 -0.63 12.57 -26.49
CA GLU A 129 0.71 11.99 -26.59
C GLU A 129 1.07 11.15 -25.36
N VAL A 130 0.78 11.66 -24.16
CA VAL A 130 1.00 10.91 -22.90
C VAL A 130 0.16 9.65 -22.86
N ASP A 131 -1.14 9.74 -23.18
CA ASP A 131 -2.05 8.61 -23.17
C ASP A 131 -1.64 7.53 -24.18
N SER A 132 -1.27 7.95 -25.39
CA SER A 132 -0.79 7.05 -26.45
C SER A 132 0.50 6.33 -26.02
N PHE A 133 1.44 7.05 -25.42
CA PHE A 133 2.69 6.48 -24.92
C PHE A 133 2.41 5.45 -23.81
N LEU A 134 1.60 5.80 -22.81
CA LEU A 134 1.28 4.90 -21.71
C LEU A 134 0.51 3.66 -22.18
N THR A 135 -0.42 3.85 -23.13
CA THR A 135 -1.19 2.74 -23.72
C THR A 135 -0.31 1.77 -24.51
N ASP A 136 0.62 2.29 -25.34
CA ASP A 136 1.57 1.45 -26.08
C ASP A 136 2.50 0.70 -25.13
N PHE A 137 3.01 1.40 -24.10
CA PHE A 137 3.85 0.79 -23.08
C PHE A 137 3.11 -0.34 -22.33
N ALA A 138 1.87 -0.09 -21.91
CA ALA A 138 1.04 -1.09 -21.23
C ALA A 138 0.79 -2.32 -22.12
N LYS A 139 0.49 -2.12 -23.42
CA LYS A 139 0.31 -3.23 -24.38
C LYS A 139 1.55 -4.10 -24.49
N ARG A 140 2.74 -3.48 -24.56
CA ARG A 140 4.01 -4.20 -24.65
C ARG A 140 4.40 -4.91 -23.35
N ALA A 141 4.15 -4.30 -22.20
CA ALA A 141 4.49 -4.86 -20.89
C ALA A 141 3.54 -6.01 -20.47
N LYS A 142 2.26 -5.96 -20.87
CA LYS A 142 1.24 -6.92 -20.42
C LYS A 142 1.60 -8.40 -20.61
N PRO A 143 2.15 -8.86 -21.74
CA PRO A 143 2.52 -10.27 -21.91
C PRO A 143 3.60 -10.73 -20.93
N PHE A 144 4.55 -9.89 -20.58
CA PHE A 144 5.62 -10.18 -19.62
C PHE A 144 5.05 -10.23 -18.19
N ALA A 145 4.24 -9.24 -17.83
CA ALA A 145 3.55 -9.22 -16.54
C ALA A 145 2.65 -10.45 -16.36
N GLN A 146 2.00 -10.92 -17.42
CA GLN A 146 1.18 -12.15 -17.36
C GLN A 146 2.05 -13.40 -17.14
N LYS A 147 3.23 -13.46 -17.74
CA LYS A 147 4.17 -14.55 -17.51
C LYS A 147 4.65 -14.57 -16.07
N ASP A 148 5.09 -13.42 -15.55
CA ASP A 148 5.54 -13.26 -14.16
C ASP A 148 4.42 -13.60 -13.17
N TRP A 149 3.19 -13.19 -13.47
CA TRP A 149 2.02 -13.52 -12.67
C TRP A 149 1.74 -15.02 -12.61
N ASN A 150 1.84 -15.70 -13.75
CA ASN A 150 1.62 -17.17 -13.82
C ASN A 150 2.70 -17.91 -13.00
N GLU A 151 3.96 -17.48 -13.06
CA GLU A 151 5.06 -18.02 -12.27
C GLU A 151 4.81 -17.84 -10.78
N LEU A 152 4.42 -16.63 -10.36
CA LEU A 152 4.07 -16.35 -8.96
C LEU A 152 2.90 -17.22 -8.48
N GLN A 153 1.86 -17.41 -9.31
CA GLN A 153 0.72 -18.26 -8.95
C GLN A 153 1.10 -19.73 -8.79
N GLU A 154 1.97 -20.25 -9.67
CA GLU A 154 2.46 -21.62 -9.58
C GLU A 154 3.29 -21.80 -8.31
N PHE A 155 4.21 -20.88 -8.04
CA PHE A 155 5.01 -20.89 -6.83
C PHE A 155 4.16 -20.76 -5.55
N ALA A 156 3.16 -19.89 -5.54
CA ALA A 156 2.24 -19.74 -4.41
C ALA A 156 1.50 -21.04 -4.05
N ARG A 157 1.12 -21.85 -5.06
CA ARG A 157 0.51 -23.17 -4.83
C ARG A 157 1.49 -24.12 -4.13
N SER A 158 2.78 -24.08 -4.46
CA SER A 158 3.81 -24.89 -3.76
C SER A 158 3.97 -24.47 -2.29
N LEU A 159 3.68 -23.22 -1.95
CA LEU A 159 3.64 -22.71 -0.57
C LEU A 159 2.31 -23.01 0.16
N GLY A 160 1.37 -23.71 -0.47
CA GLY A 160 0.07 -24.06 0.11
C GLY A 160 -1.03 -23.01 -0.05
N LEU A 161 -0.82 -21.96 -0.86
CA LEU A 161 -1.82 -20.95 -1.18
C LEU A 161 -2.71 -21.43 -2.33
N VAL A 162 -3.51 -22.46 -2.07
CA VAL A 162 -4.32 -23.16 -3.08
C VAL A 162 -5.46 -22.31 -3.64
N ASP A 163 -5.98 -21.36 -2.85
CA ASP A 163 -7.07 -20.45 -3.25
C ASP A 163 -6.58 -19.24 -4.06
N GLY A 164 -5.27 -19.18 -4.35
CA GLY A 164 -4.63 -18.11 -5.10
C GLY A 164 -3.97 -17.05 -4.23
N ILE A 165 -3.34 -16.08 -4.93
CA ILE A 165 -2.63 -14.95 -4.34
C ILE A 165 -3.61 -13.82 -4.11
N GLU A 166 -3.72 -13.38 -2.87
CA GLU A 166 -4.42 -12.16 -2.49
C GLU A 166 -3.44 -10.97 -2.43
N PRO A 167 -3.92 -9.71 -2.44
CA PRO A 167 -3.02 -8.56 -2.42
C PRO A 167 -2.00 -8.55 -1.28
N TRP A 168 -2.37 -9.06 -0.10
CA TRP A 168 -1.47 -9.19 1.06
C TRP A 168 -0.48 -10.36 0.97
N ASP A 169 -0.58 -11.20 -0.07
CA ASP A 169 0.36 -12.29 -0.31
C ASP A 169 1.44 -11.92 -1.33
N MET A 170 1.23 -10.87 -2.13
CA MET A 170 2.12 -10.50 -3.23
C MET A 170 3.58 -10.32 -2.82
N ALA A 171 3.82 -9.51 -1.78
CA ALA A 171 5.18 -9.24 -1.31
C ALA A 171 5.82 -10.50 -0.71
N PHE A 172 5.04 -11.30 0.02
CA PHE A 172 5.50 -12.55 0.61
C PHE A 172 5.90 -13.58 -0.44
N VAL A 173 5.04 -13.84 -1.41
CA VAL A 173 5.30 -14.83 -2.48
C VAL A 173 6.49 -14.38 -3.34
N SER A 174 6.54 -13.09 -3.71
CA SER A 174 7.64 -12.54 -4.50
C SER A 174 8.98 -12.63 -3.78
N GLU A 175 9.00 -12.37 -2.48
CA GLU A 175 10.23 -12.45 -1.68
C GLU A 175 10.69 -13.90 -1.54
N ARG A 176 9.78 -14.84 -1.31
CA ARG A 176 10.09 -16.28 -1.23
C ARG A 176 10.65 -16.81 -2.55
N LEU A 177 10.05 -16.43 -3.68
CA LEU A 177 10.54 -16.83 -5.01
C LEU A 177 11.96 -16.32 -5.29
N LYS A 178 12.32 -15.14 -4.79
CA LYS A 178 13.68 -14.59 -4.95
C LYS A 178 14.74 -15.31 -4.09
N GLN A 179 14.31 -15.96 -3.01
CA GLN A 179 15.21 -16.67 -2.08
C GLN A 179 15.50 -18.11 -2.51
N GLU A 180 14.78 -18.64 -3.52
CA GLU A 180 15.06 -19.93 -4.18
C GLU A 180 16.12 -19.79 -5.29
#